data_b8b5463bed704c88682e0abbbdd74b24
#
_entry.id   b8b5463bed704c88682e0abbbdd74b24
#
_cell.length_a   1.000
_cell.length_b   1.000
_cell.length_c   1.000
_cell.angle_alpha   90.00
_cell.angle_beta   90.00
_cell.angle_gamma   90.00
#
_symmetry.space_group_name_H-M   'P 1'
#
loop_
_entity.id
_entity.type
_entity.pdbx_description
1 polymer ?
#
loop_
_entity_poly.entity_id
_entity_poly.type
_entity_poly.pdbx_seq_one_letter_code
_entity_poly.pdbx_strand_id
1 'polypeptide(L)'
;MTGEEYLLLHPYDAVDTFHEAFGLPRGTEPALPSQAVRDLRRDLLEEEWQEYMVAEHEDDIVEIADALADIIYIACGTAVAYGIPLDRVFAEVHRSNMAKLVDGKVIRRQDGKVLKPEGWTPPDIKGVLGL
;
A
#
# COMPACT_ATOMS: atom_id res chain seq x y z
N MET A 1 23.02 8.62 0.31
CA MET A 1 21.91 8.90 1.25
C MET A 1 22.04 7.99 2.46
N THR A 2 21.92 8.55 3.66
CA THR A 2 21.99 7.79 4.91
C THR A 2 20.66 7.13 5.23
N GLY A 3 20.64 6.19 6.18
CA GLY A 3 19.40 5.58 6.65
C GLY A 3 18.40 6.59 7.20
N GLU A 4 18.89 7.67 7.86
CA GLU A 4 18.03 8.73 8.37
C GLU A 4 17.36 9.53 7.24
N GLU A 5 18.10 9.78 6.15
CA GLU A 5 17.53 10.47 4.98
C GLU A 5 16.46 9.64 4.31
N TYR A 6 16.60 8.31 4.29
CA TYR A 6 15.58 7.42 3.76
C TYR A 6 14.28 7.45 4.56
N LEU A 7 14.32 7.74 5.85
CA LEU A 7 13.11 7.87 6.66
C LEU A 7 12.20 9.01 6.21
N LEU A 8 12.73 10.00 5.49
CA LEU A 8 11.98 11.14 4.97
C LEU A 8 11.30 10.85 3.63
N LEU A 9 11.61 9.71 3.00
CA LEU A 9 11.02 9.32 1.73
C LEU A 9 9.71 8.60 1.94
N HIS A 10 8.72 8.90 1.09
CA HIS A 10 7.53 8.06 1.01
C HIS A 10 7.93 6.68 0.45
N PRO A 11 7.42 5.57 1.00
CA PRO A 11 7.75 4.24 0.49
C PRO A 11 7.55 4.09 -1.03
N TYR A 12 6.50 4.68 -1.58
CA TYR A 12 6.25 4.70 -3.02
C TYR A 12 7.42 5.29 -3.81
N ASP A 13 7.94 6.43 -3.37
CA ASP A 13 9.05 7.11 -4.04
C ASP A 13 10.34 6.30 -3.96
N ALA A 14 10.60 5.68 -2.82
CA ALA A 14 11.77 4.81 -2.65
C ALA A 14 11.71 3.63 -3.63
N VAL A 15 10.55 2.99 -3.77
CA VAL A 15 10.38 1.83 -4.65
C VAL A 15 10.41 2.24 -6.12
N ASP A 16 9.87 3.42 -6.47
CA ASP A 16 9.99 3.96 -7.82
C ASP A 16 11.46 4.14 -8.20
N THR A 17 12.27 4.69 -7.30
CA THR A 17 13.72 4.82 -7.48
C THR A 17 14.38 3.46 -7.70
N PHE A 18 13.98 2.44 -6.95
CA PHE A 18 14.48 1.07 -7.12
C PHE A 18 14.14 0.53 -8.51
N HIS A 19 12.89 0.67 -8.95
CA HIS A 19 12.47 0.23 -10.28
C HIS A 19 13.27 0.92 -11.37
N GLU A 20 13.50 2.22 -11.25
CA GLU A 20 14.31 2.97 -12.21
C GLU A 20 15.75 2.45 -12.25
N ALA A 21 16.39 2.30 -11.09
CA ALA A 21 17.77 1.88 -10.99
C ALA A 21 18.01 0.46 -11.52
N PHE A 22 17.04 -0.44 -11.36
CA PHE A 22 17.15 -1.84 -11.72
C PHE A 22 16.50 -2.18 -13.07
N GLY A 23 15.96 -1.17 -13.79
CA GLY A 23 15.32 -1.40 -15.09
C GLY A 23 14.04 -2.21 -15.01
N LEU A 24 13.30 -2.12 -13.90
CA LEU A 24 12.04 -2.81 -13.71
C LEU A 24 10.88 -2.00 -14.30
N PRO A 25 9.72 -2.65 -14.61
CA PRO A 25 8.58 -1.95 -15.19
C PRO A 25 8.12 -0.74 -14.39
N ARG A 26 7.89 0.38 -15.10
CA ARG A 26 7.38 1.64 -14.55
C ARG A 26 6.30 2.17 -15.49
N GLY A 27 5.08 2.30 -15.00
CA GLY A 27 4.00 2.92 -15.76
C GLY A 27 4.06 4.43 -15.66
N THR A 28 3.64 5.13 -16.73
CA THR A 28 3.57 6.60 -16.77
C THR A 28 2.18 7.12 -16.43
N GLU A 29 1.17 6.29 -16.59
CA GLU A 29 -0.22 6.58 -16.25
C GLU A 29 -0.91 5.31 -15.78
N PRO A 30 -2.00 5.41 -15.01
CA PRO A 30 -2.71 4.24 -14.52
C PRO A 30 -3.23 3.35 -15.67
N ALA A 31 -2.67 2.16 -15.76
CA ALA A 31 -3.03 1.19 -16.80
C ALA A 31 -2.59 -0.22 -16.37
N LEU A 32 -3.28 -1.22 -16.92
CA LEU A 32 -2.89 -2.61 -16.72
C LEU A 32 -1.67 -2.92 -17.60
N PRO A 33 -0.55 -3.36 -17.02
CA PRO A 33 0.60 -3.81 -17.81
C PRO A 33 0.34 -5.18 -18.45
N SER A 34 1.36 -5.75 -19.08
CA SER A 34 1.25 -7.09 -19.69
C SER A 34 0.84 -8.14 -18.65
N GLN A 35 0.22 -9.20 -19.10
CA GLN A 35 -0.20 -10.31 -18.23
C GLN A 35 1.00 -10.91 -17.49
N ALA A 36 2.16 -11.00 -18.13
CA ALA A 36 3.38 -11.50 -17.50
C ALA A 36 3.80 -10.65 -16.30
N VAL A 37 3.75 -9.32 -16.43
CA VAL A 37 4.06 -8.41 -15.33
C VAL A 37 3.02 -8.54 -14.22
N ARG A 38 1.74 -8.60 -14.57
CA ARG A 38 0.64 -8.76 -13.60
C ARG A 38 0.79 -10.05 -12.79
N ASP A 39 1.08 -11.15 -13.46
CA ASP A 39 1.26 -12.46 -12.82
C ASP A 39 2.46 -12.44 -11.86
N LEU A 40 3.58 -11.87 -12.30
CA LEU A 40 4.77 -11.75 -11.47
C LEU A 40 4.50 -10.92 -10.21
N ARG A 41 3.85 -9.78 -10.37
CA ARG A 41 3.56 -8.88 -9.24
C ARG A 41 2.62 -9.54 -8.22
N ARG A 42 1.62 -10.26 -8.70
CA ARG A 42 0.72 -11.03 -7.83
C ARG A 42 1.49 -12.13 -7.07
N ASP A 43 2.33 -12.87 -7.78
CA ASP A 43 3.10 -13.98 -7.17
C ASP A 43 4.07 -13.46 -6.11
N LEU A 44 4.72 -12.32 -6.36
CA LEU A 44 5.61 -11.68 -5.39
C LEU A 44 4.87 -11.27 -4.11
N LEU A 45 3.68 -10.71 -4.25
CA LEU A 45 2.88 -10.31 -3.08
C LEU A 45 2.40 -11.52 -2.29
N GLU A 46 1.99 -12.59 -2.99
CA GLU A 46 1.58 -13.83 -2.35
C GLU A 46 2.74 -14.46 -1.57
N GLU A 47 3.95 -14.47 -2.14
CA GLU A 47 5.16 -14.98 -1.48
C GLU A 47 5.43 -14.24 -0.17
N GLU A 48 5.38 -12.90 -0.17
CA GLU A 48 5.57 -12.09 1.03
C GLU A 48 4.47 -12.31 2.07
N TRP A 49 3.25 -12.50 1.62
CA TRP A 49 2.14 -12.85 2.51
C TRP A 49 2.38 -14.19 3.21
N GLN A 50 2.85 -15.21 2.48
CA GLN A 50 3.17 -16.52 3.05
C GLN A 50 4.31 -16.42 4.07
N GLU A 51 5.34 -15.64 3.79
CA GLU A 51 6.44 -15.40 4.74
C GLU A 51 5.93 -14.73 6.02
N TYR A 52 5.02 -13.76 5.89
CA TYR A 52 4.37 -13.14 7.05
C TYR A 52 3.61 -14.18 7.88
N MET A 53 2.84 -15.06 7.24
CA MET A 53 2.07 -16.10 7.92
C MET A 53 2.97 -17.05 8.72
N VAL A 54 4.09 -17.44 8.14
CA VAL A 54 5.08 -18.30 8.82
C VAL A 54 5.70 -17.57 10.01
N ALA A 55 6.12 -16.32 9.82
CA ALA A 55 6.72 -15.51 10.88
C ALA A 55 5.75 -15.32 12.06
N GLU A 56 4.47 -15.11 11.76
CA GLU A 56 3.41 -14.96 12.75
C GLU A 56 3.23 -16.26 13.56
N HIS A 57 3.22 -17.40 12.86
CA HIS A 57 3.10 -18.72 13.48
C HIS A 57 4.29 -19.05 14.40
N GLU A 58 5.48 -18.55 14.05
CA GLU A 58 6.70 -18.80 14.82
C GLU A 58 6.93 -17.76 15.93
N ASP A 59 6.03 -16.82 16.11
CA ASP A 59 6.14 -15.74 17.11
C ASP A 59 7.47 -14.96 16.99
N ASP A 60 7.97 -14.78 15.75
CA ASP A 60 9.25 -14.14 15.48
C ASP A 60 9.04 -12.68 15.08
N ILE A 61 9.22 -11.78 16.05
CA ILE A 61 8.97 -10.34 15.82
C ILE A 61 9.90 -9.74 14.77
N VAL A 62 11.12 -10.24 14.64
CA VAL A 62 12.08 -9.74 13.64
C VAL A 62 11.61 -10.12 12.24
N GLU A 63 11.22 -11.37 12.05
CA GLU A 63 10.71 -11.84 10.76
C GLU A 63 9.35 -11.24 10.42
N ILE A 64 8.50 -10.99 11.41
CA ILE A 64 7.24 -10.28 11.21
C ILE A 64 7.51 -8.87 10.69
N ALA A 65 8.44 -8.14 11.31
CA ALA A 65 8.79 -6.79 10.88
C ALA A 65 9.34 -6.78 9.45
N ASP A 66 10.22 -7.72 9.12
CA ASP A 66 10.80 -7.85 7.78
C ASP A 66 9.70 -8.14 6.75
N ALA A 67 8.83 -9.09 7.04
CA ALA A 67 7.73 -9.47 6.14
C ALA A 67 6.76 -8.32 5.91
N LEU A 68 6.42 -7.54 6.94
CA LEU A 68 5.55 -6.37 6.78
C LEU A 68 6.18 -5.30 5.88
N ALA A 69 7.49 -5.04 6.05
CA ALA A 69 8.22 -4.11 5.20
C ALA A 69 8.23 -4.60 3.75
N ASP A 70 8.46 -5.89 3.53
CA ASP A 70 8.47 -6.49 2.20
C ASP A 70 7.09 -6.43 1.53
N ILE A 71 6.01 -6.63 2.28
CA ILE A 71 4.64 -6.48 1.76
C ILE A 71 4.42 -5.06 1.24
N ILE A 72 4.82 -4.05 2.01
CA ILE A 72 4.72 -2.65 1.59
C ILE A 72 5.58 -2.41 0.35
N TYR A 73 6.80 -2.95 0.33
CA TYR A 73 7.73 -2.77 -0.79
C TYR A 73 7.15 -3.34 -2.08
N ILE A 74 6.62 -4.55 -2.04
CA ILE A 74 6.02 -5.21 -3.20
C ILE A 74 4.72 -4.51 -3.63
N ALA A 75 3.90 -4.07 -2.69
CA ALA A 75 2.68 -3.32 -3.02
C ALA A 75 3.01 -2.02 -3.76
N CYS A 76 4.02 -1.27 -3.27
CA CYS A 76 4.49 -0.06 -3.94
C CYS A 76 5.06 -0.38 -5.33
N GLY A 77 5.83 -1.47 -5.47
CA GLY A 77 6.38 -1.89 -6.76
C GLY A 77 5.30 -2.25 -7.77
N THR A 78 4.23 -2.88 -7.32
CA THR A 78 3.09 -3.17 -8.17
C THR A 78 2.43 -1.86 -8.65
N ALA A 79 2.24 -0.90 -7.75
CA ALA A 79 1.71 0.41 -8.13
C ALA A 79 2.61 1.12 -9.15
N VAL A 80 3.93 1.09 -8.95
CA VAL A 80 4.90 1.66 -9.89
C VAL A 80 4.75 1.01 -11.27
N ALA A 81 4.69 -0.31 -11.33
CA ALA A 81 4.54 -1.04 -12.60
C ALA A 81 3.22 -0.71 -13.31
N TYR A 82 2.15 -0.43 -12.56
CA TYR A 82 0.83 -0.11 -13.10
C TYR A 82 0.63 1.39 -13.35
N GLY A 83 1.61 2.23 -13.02
CA GLY A 83 1.48 3.68 -13.12
C GLY A 83 0.49 4.28 -12.12
N ILE A 84 0.21 3.58 -11.03
CA ILE A 84 -0.71 4.04 -9.97
C ILE A 84 0.06 4.93 -8.99
N PRO A 85 -0.37 6.19 -8.78
CA PRO A 85 0.24 7.07 -7.79
C PRO A 85 -0.21 6.68 -6.37
N LEU A 86 0.40 5.62 -5.83
CA LEU A 86 -0.06 4.99 -4.60
C LEU A 86 0.05 5.91 -3.39
N ASP A 87 0.99 6.85 -3.38
CA ASP A 87 1.11 7.87 -2.36
C ASP A 87 -0.18 8.72 -2.25
N ARG A 88 -0.70 9.17 -3.40
CA ARG A 88 -1.95 9.94 -3.45
C ARG A 88 -3.17 9.09 -3.18
N VAL A 89 -3.17 7.85 -3.67
CA VAL A 89 -4.26 6.89 -3.37
C VAL A 89 -4.31 6.61 -1.88
N PHE A 90 -3.15 6.38 -1.26
CA PHE A 90 -3.06 6.15 0.18
C PHE A 90 -3.57 7.35 0.98
N ALA A 91 -3.19 8.57 0.57
CA ALA A 91 -3.67 9.79 1.23
C ALA A 91 -5.19 9.90 1.18
N GLU A 92 -5.82 9.55 0.05
CA GLU A 92 -7.27 9.57 -0.09
C GLU A 92 -7.94 8.49 0.77
N VAL A 93 -7.37 7.28 0.83
CA VAL A 93 -7.85 6.21 1.72
C VAL A 93 -7.76 6.68 3.18
N HIS A 94 -6.65 7.30 3.56
CA HIS A 94 -6.47 7.81 4.91
C HIS A 94 -7.50 8.89 5.24
N ARG A 95 -7.73 9.84 4.30
CA ARG A 95 -8.78 10.86 4.46
C ARG A 95 -10.13 10.19 4.75
N SER A 96 -10.52 9.20 3.95
CA SER A 96 -11.80 8.53 4.11
C SER A 96 -11.91 7.77 5.44
N ASN A 97 -10.81 7.19 5.90
CA ASN A 97 -10.76 6.51 7.18
C ASN A 97 -10.90 7.51 8.35
N MET A 98 -10.21 8.63 8.28
CA MET A 98 -10.32 9.68 9.33
C MET A 98 -11.69 10.33 9.34
N ALA A 99 -12.38 10.39 8.20
CA ALA A 99 -13.75 10.91 8.12
C ALA A 99 -14.80 10.04 8.81
N LYS A 100 -14.42 8.86 9.29
CA LYS A 100 -15.29 8.02 10.14
C LYS A 100 -15.45 8.57 11.56
N LEU A 101 -14.60 9.52 11.97
CA LEU A 101 -14.76 10.22 13.25
C LEU A 101 -15.94 11.18 13.18
N VAL A 102 -16.74 11.21 14.25
CA VAL A 102 -17.85 12.15 14.42
C VAL A 102 -17.53 13.02 15.63
N ASP A 103 -17.31 14.31 15.41
CA ASP A 103 -16.90 15.27 16.45
C ASP A 103 -15.69 14.75 17.25
N GLY A 104 -14.71 14.19 16.56
CA GLY A 104 -13.49 13.61 17.15
C GLY A 104 -13.73 12.28 17.86
N LYS A 105 -14.92 11.68 17.73
CA LYS A 105 -15.27 10.43 18.39
C LYS A 105 -15.51 9.31 17.39
N VAL A 106 -15.18 8.10 17.83
CA VAL A 106 -15.38 6.89 17.05
C VAL A 106 -16.73 6.28 17.37
N ILE A 107 -17.51 5.94 16.34
CA ILE A 107 -18.72 5.16 16.50
C ILE A 107 -18.34 3.70 16.26
N ARG A 108 -18.56 2.84 17.27
CA ARG A 108 -18.20 1.42 17.19
C ARG A 108 -19.41 0.52 17.28
N ARG A 109 -19.36 -0.57 16.55
CA ARG A 109 -20.27 -1.70 16.72
C ARG A 109 -19.91 -2.43 18.03
N GLN A 110 -20.82 -3.27 18.54
CA GLN A 110 -20.64 -3.98 19.80
C GLN A 110 -19.37 -4.86 19.82
N ASP A 111 -18.94 -5.37 18.66
CA ASP A 111 -17.69 -6.16 18.50
C ASP A 111 -16.43 -5.31 18.35
N GLY A 112 -16.55 -3.98 18.45
CA GLY A 112 -15.43 -3.04 18.34
C GLY A 112 -15.16 -2.52 16.95
N LYS A 113 -15.89 -2.99 15.93
CA LYS A 113 -15.72 -2.50 14.56
C LYS A 113 -16.12 -1.04 14.44
N VAL A 114 -15.26 -0.22 13.82
CA VAL A 114 -15.56 1.19 13.54
C VAL A 114 -16.66 1.26 12.49
N LEU A 115 -17.71 2.02 12.80
CA LEU A 115 -18.84 2.23 11.90
C LEU A 115 -18.66 3.50 11.09
N LYS A 116 -19.26 3.51 9.91
CA LYS A 116 -19.28 4.67 9.01
C LYS A 116 -20.42 5.59 9.45
N PRO A 117 -20.15 6.89 9.66
CA PRO A 117 -21.22 7.84 9.98
C PRO A 117 -22.14 8.10 8.79
N GLU A 118 -23.34 8.62 9.06
CA GLU A 118 -24.23 9.07 7.99
C GLU A 118 -23.53 10.15 7.16
N GLY A 119 -23.68 10.08 5.84
CA GLY A 119 -23.03 11.02 4.93
C GLY A 119 -21.57 10.73 4.65
N TRP A 120 -20.99 9.69 5.25
CA TRP A 120 -19.62 9.29 4.94
C TRP A 120 -19.51 8.83 3.48
N THR A 121 -18.43 9.27 2.81
CA THR A 121 -18.14 8.87 1.44
C THR A 121 -16.90 7.98 1.40
N PRO A 122 -16.91 6.91 0.58
CA PRO A 122 -15.73 6.08 0.37
C PRO A 122 -14.61 6.88 -0.32
N PRO A 123 -13.38 6.37 -0.32
CA PRO A 123 -12.31 7.05 -1.06
C PRO A 123 -12.64 7.15 -2.55
N ASP A 124 -12.38 8.33 -3.11
CA ASP A 124 -12.56 8.59 -4.55
C ASP A 124 -11.31 8.18 -5.33
N ILE A 125 -11.11 6.86 -5.45
CA ILE A 125 -9.94 6.31 -6.14
C ILE A 125 -9.96 6.68 -7.62
N LYS A 126 -11.12 6.57 -8.26
CA LYS A 126 -11.29 6.94 -9.68
C LYS A 126 -10.84 8.37 -9.94
N GLY A 127 -11.25 9.31 -9.07
CA GLY A 127 -10.85 10.72 -9.18
C GLY A 127 -9.34 10.91 -9.00
N VAL A 128 -8.73 10.22 -8.03
CA VAL A 128 -7.27 10.29 -7.82
C VAL A 128 -6.52 9.77 -9.04
N LEU A 129 -7.01 8.73 -9.69
CA LEU A 129 -6.38 8.16 -10.89
C LEU A 129 -6.66 8.98 -12.16
N GLY A 130 -7.57 9.95 -12.12
CA GLY A 130 -7.94 10.74 -13.28
C GLY A 130 -8.79 9.99 -14.31
N LEU A 131 -9.55 9.03 -13.86
CA LEU A 131 -10.38 8.17 -14.72
C LEU A 131 -11.87 8.51 -14.65
#